data_dfe9ec318159b5a250c475be966b9603
#
_entry.id   dfe9ec318159b5a250c475be966b9603
#
_cell.length_a   1.000
_cell.length_b   1.000
_cell.length_c   1.000
_cell.angle_alpha   90.00
_cell.angle_beta   90.00
_cell.angle_gamma   90.00
#
_symmetry.space_group_name_H-M   'P 1'
#
loop_
_entity.id
_entity.type
_entity.pdbx_description
1 polymer ?
#
loop_
_entity_poly.entity_id
_entity_poly.type
_entity_poly.pdbx_seq_one_letter_code
_entity_poly.pdbx_strand_id
1 'polypeptide(L)'
;NFIDELKSVTEQGVPMPNILISNRCQIVMPYHKALDGMEEARLASKSFGSTKSGIAPFYSDKYAKIGFQVSELFGSKEDLMEKIDHVLDLKNVLYTDLYKVEPLDREEIYAKLMEYKELIAPYVADTFTILHNAVKEGKTILLEGQLGSLKDPDLGIYPMVTSSSPVAGFGAVGAGGIPPYEIKEIYTVVKAYSSAVGAGEFVSEIFGDEAEELRKRGGDKGEYGATTGRPRRVGWLDLVAARYGCQVQGATGVAMTVLDALGYLDEIPVCVGYELDGKQIDYFPTTTELKRCKPIFEKLPGWKCDIRGIKKFEDLPE
;
A
#
# COMPACT_ATOMS: atom_id res chain seq x y z
N ASN A 1 14.40 -9.09 2.34
CA ASN A 1 13.70 -7.93 2.94
C ASN A 1 13.26 -8.20 4.40
N PHE A 2 12.40 -9.25 4.68
CA PHE A 2 11.91 -9.53 6.04
C PHE A 2 13.04 -9.65 7.08
N ILE A 3 14.04 -10.49 6.82
CA ILE A 3 15.18 -10.67 7.74
C ILE A 3 16.03 -9.40 7.87
N ASP A 4 16.22 -8.66 6.79
CA ASP A 4 16.99 -7.41 6.80
C ASP A 4 16.28 -6.33 7.63
N GLU A 5 14.96 -6.23 7.49
CA GLU A 5 14.12 -5.33 8.26
C GLU A 5 14.15 -5.70 9.76
N LEU A 6 13.99 -6.98 10.09
CA LEU A 6 14.05 -7.48 11.44
C LEU A 6 15.41 -7.18 12.10
N LYS A 7 16.52 -7.40 11.39
CA LYS A 7 17.87 -7.02 11.86
C LYS A 7 17.97 -5.51 12.07
N SER A 8 17.55 -4.71 11.10
CA SER A 8 17.59 -3.25 11.21
C SER A 8 16.85 -2.71 12.42
N VAL A 9 15.68 -3.25 12.73
CA VAL A 9 14.87 -2.85 13.89
C VAL A 9 15.58 -3.23 15.20
N THR A 10 16.13 -4.44 15.28
CA THR A 10 16.84 -4.89 16.47
C THR A 10 18.17 -4.17 16.70
N GLU A 11 18.91 -3.83 15.63
CA GLU A 11 20.13 -3.03 15.69
C GLU A 11 19.87 -1.60 16.22
N GLN A 12 18.65 -1.09 16.05
CA GLN A 12 18.22 0.18 16.64
C GLN A 12 17.85 0.09 18.14
N GLY A 13 18.06 -1.06 18.75
CA GLY A 13 17.81 -1.29 20.19
C GLY A 13 16.38 -1.70 20.53
N VAL A 14 15.55 -1.99 19.52
CA VAL A 14 14.21 -2.56 19.77
C VAL A 14 14.37 -4.03 20.14
N PRO A 15 13.77 -4.50 21.24
CA PRO A 15 13.81 -5.92 21.61
C PRO A 15 13.26 -6.79 20.47
N MET A 16 13.82 -7.99 20.30
CA MET A 16 13.34 -8.94 19.31
C MET A 16 11.83 -9.17 19.49
N PRO A 17 10.99 -8.81 18.52
CA PRO A 17 9.56 -8.99 18.64
C PRO A 17 9.16 -10.46 18.48
N ASN A 18 8.05 -10.84 19.07
CA ASN A 18 7.44 -12.15 18.81
C ASN A 18 6.67 -12.09 17.47
N ILE A 19 7.35 -12.47 16.39
CA ILE A 19 6.80 -12.43 15.03
C ILE A 19 6.46 -13.84 14.59
N LEU A 20 5.29 -13.98 13.94
CA LEU A 20 4.87 -15.21 13.28
C LEU A 20 4.55 -14.95 11.81
N ILE A 21 4.98 -15.87 10.97
CA ILE A 21 4.69 -15.90 9.53
C ILE A 21 3.67 -16.98 9.29
N SER A 22 2.55 -16.63 8.66
CA SER A 22 1.55 -17.64 8.29
C SER A 22 2.13 -18.65 7.30
N ASN A 23 1.94 -19.94 7.60
CA ASN A 23 2.25 -21.02 6.67
C ASN A 23 1.46 -20.95 5.34
N ARG A 24 0.37 -20.15 5.30
CA ARG A 24 -0.47 -19.87 4.11
C ARG A 24 -0.05 -18.62 3.35
N CYS A 25 0.94 -17.86 3.83
CA CYS A 25 1.44 -16.70 3.10
C CYS A 25 2.00 -17.10 1.75
N GLN A 26 1.77 -16.27 0.74
CA GLN A 26 2.38 -16.40 -0.58
C GLN A 26 3.79 -15.80 -0.58
N ILE A 27 4.66 -16.34 -1.41
CA ILE A 27 6.06 -15.92 -1.52
C ILE A 27 6.25 -15.00 -2.73
N VAL A 28 6.83 -13.82 -2.52
CA VAL A 28 7.34 -13.00 -3.61
C VAL A 28 8.62 -13.61 -4.13
N MET A 29 8.56 -14.23 -5.30
CA MET A 29 9.68 -14.91 -5.92
C MET A 29 10.71 -13.92 -6.49
N PRO A 30 12.00 -14.31 -6.60
CA PRO A 30 13.04 -13.44 -7.17
C PRO A 30 12.66 -12.90 -8.55
N TYR A 31 12.07 -13.72 -9.41
CA TYR A 31 11.65 -13.34 -10.76
C TYR A 31 10.50 -12.33 -10.78
N HIS A 32 9.71 -12.21 -9.72
CA HIS A 32 8.66 -11.16 -9.64
C HIS A 32 9.26 -9.76 -9.68
N LYS A 33 10.36 -9.52 -8.96
CA LYS A 33 11.04 -8.22 -8.98
C LYS A 33 11.62 -7.91 -10.35
N ALA A 34 12.22 -8.91 -11.00
CA ALA A 34 12.77 -8.77 -12.35
C ALA A 34 11.65 -8.45 -13.36
N LEU A 35 10.55 -9.20 -13.33
CA LEU A 35 9.40 -8.99 -14.22
C LEU A 35 8.79 -7.58 -14.03
N ASP A 36 8.62 -7.13 -12.82
CA ASP A 36 8.09 -5.78 -12.52
C ASP A 36 9.00 -4.69 -13.11
N GLY A 37 10.32 -4.86 -12.97
CA GLY A 37 11.30 -3.94 -13.55
C GLY A 37 11.31 -3.94 -15.08
N MET A 38 11.23 -5.12 -15.70
CA MET A 38 11.19 -5.30 -17.16
C MET A 38 9.90 -4.74 -17.76
N GLU A 39 8.77 -4.94 -17.09
CA GLU A 39 7.47 -4.42 -17.55
C GLU A 39 7.41 -2.88 -17.46
N GLU A 40 7.90 -2.28 -16.37
CA GLU A 40 8.01 -0.82 -16.26
C GLU A 40 8.91 -0.23 -17.36
N ALA A 41 10.02 -0.91 -17.68
CA ALA A 41 10.89 -0.51 -18.77
C ALA A 41 10.21 -0.63 -20.15
N ARG A 42 9.47 -1.70 -20.40
CA ARG A 42 8.72 -1.94 -21.64
C ARG A 42 7.61 -0.89 -21.85
N LEU A 43 6.93 -0.50 -20.79
CA LEU A 43 5.86 0.50 -20.83
C LEU A 43 6.39 1.93 -21.07
N ALA A 44 7.65 2.21 -20.75
CA ALA A 44 8.33 3.50 -20.97
C ALA A 44 7.49 4.69 -20.47
N SER A 45 7.00 5.55 -21.37
CA SER A 45 6.20 6.73 -21.02
C SER A 45 4.80 6.40 -20.47
N LYS A 46 4.34 5.16 -20.62
CA LYS A 46 3.05 4.66 -20.10
C LYS A 46 3.20 3.87 -18.80
N SER A 47 4.39 3.92 -18.17
CA SER A 47 4.66 3.20 -16.92
C SER A 47 3.74 3.66 -15.79
N PHE A 48 3.41 2.74 -14.89
CA PHE A 48 2.55 3.01 -13.72
C PHE A 48 3.30 3.73 -12.60
N GLY A 49 4.63 3.77 -12.66
CA GLY A 49 5.48 4.27 -11.59
C GLY A 49 5.67 3.27 -10.44
N SER A 50 5.75 1.98 -10.78
CA SER A 50 5.96 0.89 -9.83
C SER A 50 7.21 1.13 -8.97
N THR A 51 7.16 0.62 -7.73
CA THR A 51 8.32 0.54 -6.84
C THR A 51 9.33 -0.53 -7.25
N LYS A 52 9.01 -1.33 -8.28
CA LYS A 52 9.79 -2.49 -8.76
C LYS A 52 10.02 -3.54 -7.66
N SER A 53 9.04 -3.68 -6.78
CA SER A 53 9.06 -4.65 -5.68
C SER A 53 8.47 -6.01 -6.06
N GLY A 54 7.95 -6.15 -7.29
CA GLY A 54 7.42 -7.41 -7.81
C GLY A 54 5.98 -7.70 -7.41
N ILE A 55 5.23 -6.72 -6.92
CA ILE A 55 3.89 -6.95 -6.35
C ILE A 55 2.86 -7.27 -7.44
N ALA A 56 2.87 -6.55 -8.57
CA ALA A 56 1.91 -6.83 -9.65
C ALA A 56 2.08 -8.25 -10.23
N PRO A 57 3.27 -8.69 -10.68
CA PRO A 57 3.45 -10.05 -11.14
C PRO A 57 3.23 -11.12 -10.06
N PHE A 58 3.52 -10.82 -8.79
CA PHE A 58 3.22 -11.68 -7.67
C PHE A 58 1.71 -11.96 -7.51
N TYR A 59 0.88 -10.90 -7.53
CA TYR A 59 -0.57 -11.06 -7.45
C TYR A 59 -1.15 -11.72 -8.70
N SER A 60 -0.58 -11.45 -9.90
CA SER A 60 -0.94 -12.17 -11.12
C SER A 60 -0.76 -13.68 -10.93
N ASP A 61 0.37 -14.11 -10.42
CA ASP A 61 0.66 -15.53 -10.18
C ASP A 61 -0.25 -16.14 -9.11
N LYS A 62 -0.51 -15.39 -8.03
CA LYS A 62 -1.45 -15.84 -6.99
C LYS A 62 -2.82 -16.16 -7.56
N TYR A 63 -3.39 -15.26 -8.36
CA TYR A 63 -4.73 -15.45 -8.93
C TYR A 63 -4.76 -16.39 -10.14
N ALA A 64 -3.64 -16.52 -10.86
CA ALA A 64 -3.44 -17.58 -11.84
C ALA A 64 -3.20 -18.97 -11.21
N LYS A 65 -3.08 -19.04 -9.87
CA LYS A 65 -2.87 -20.27 -9.07
C LYS A 65 -1.54 -20.96 -9.32
N ILE A 66 -0.52 -20.19 -9.71
CA ILE A 66 0.86 -20.63 -9.92
C ILE A 66 1.83 -20.01 -8.90
N GLY A 67 1.31 -19.29 -7.91
CA GLY A 67 2.10 -18.74 -6.80
C GLY A 67 2.54 -19.83 -5.81
N PHE A 68 3.56 -19.52 -5.00
CA PHE A 68 4.11 -20.43 -3.99
C PHE A 68 3.68 -19.99 -2.59
N GLN A 69 3.18 -20.93 -1.78
CA GLN A 69 2.91 -20.69 -0.35
C GLN A 69 4.11 -21.11 0.50
N VAL A 70 4.23 -20.46 1.67
CA VAL A 70 5.28 -20.77 2.65
C VAL A 70 5.27 -22.26 3.05
N SER A 71 4.10 -22.87 3.22
CA SER A 71 3.96 -24.29 3.57
C SER A 71 4.62 -25.23 2.57
N GLU A 72 4.67 -24.86 1.29
CA GLU A 72 5.25 -25.71 0.23
C GLU A 72 6.77 -25.86 0.38
N LEU A 73 7.44 -24.89 1.02
CA LEU A 73 8.88 -25.01 1.33
C LEU A 73 9.19 -26.16 2.30
N PHE A 74 8.20 -26.55 3.08
CA PHE A 74 8.30 -27.61 4.10
C PHE A 74 7.75 -28.97 3.62
N GLY A 75 7.28 -29.03 2.37
CA GLY A 75 6.83 -30.25 1.70
C GLY A 75 7.98 -31.08 1.13
N SER A 76 7.64 -32.02 0.23
CA SER A 76 8.66 -32.84 -0.46
C SER A 76 9.45 -32.01 -1.48
N LYS A 77 10.69 -32.42 -1.72
CA LYS A 77 11.51 -31.81 -2.77
C LYS A 77 10.89 -32.05 -4.15
N GLU A 78 10.38 -33.25 -4.36
CA GLU A 78 9.79 -33.70 -5.61
C GLU A 78 8.60 -32.79 -6.00
N ASP A 79 7.64 -32.59 -5.11
CA ASP A 79 6.47 -31.75 -5.37
C ASP A 79 6.87 -30.29 -5.64
N LEU A 80 7.83 -29.76 -4.86
CA LEU A 80 8.29 -28.39 -5.04
C LEU A 80 9.02 -28.21 -6.38
N MET A 81 9.85 -29.17 -6.77
CA MET A 81 10.57 -29.15 -8.06
C MET A 81 9.62 -29.27 -9.25
N GLU A 82 8.62 -30.16 -9.18
CA GLU A 82 7.58 -30.27 -10.20
C GLU A 82 6.82 -28.97 -10.39
N LYS A 83 6.46 -28.30 -9.29
CA LYS A 83 5.81 -26.99 -9.35
C LYS A 83 6.71 -25.90 -9.94
N ILE A 84 7.99 -25.89 -9.57
CA ILE A 84 8.98 -24.97 -10.17
C ILE A 84 9.02 -25.17 -11.69
N ASP A 85 9.16 -26.39 -12.18
CA ASP A 85 9.19 -26.69 -13.61
C ASP A 85 7.94 -26.15 -14.32
N HIS A 86 6.76 -26.49 -13.80
CA HIS A 86 5.50 -26.01 -14.37
C HIS A 86 5.41 -24.47 -14.46
N VAL A 87 5.88 -23.78 -13.43
CA VAL A 87 5.87 -22.30 -13.42
C VAL A 87 6.93 -21.75 -14.38
N LEU A 88 8.12 -22.34 -14.44
CA LEU A 88 9.19 -21.87 -15.31
C LEU A 88 8.88 -22.09 -16.79
N ASP A 89 8.11 -23.10 -17.18
CA ASP A 89 7.62 -23.28 -18.54
C ASP A 89 6.93 -22.01 -19.05
N LEU A 90 6.07 -21.38 -18.22
CA LEU A 90 5.40 -20.14 -18.58
C LEU A 90 6.32 -18.91 -18.45
N LYS A 91 7.08 -18.82 -17.35
CA LYS A 91 7.92 -17.64 -17.09
C LYS A 91 9.05 -17.50 -18.10
N ASN A 92 9.64 -18.61 -18.52
CA ASN A 92 10.72 -18.59 -19.50
C ASN A 92 10.26 -18.11 -20.88
N VAL A 93 9.01 -18.36 -21.28
CA VAL A 93 8.44 -17.72 -22.49
C VAL A 93 8.44 -16.20 -22.36
N LEU A 94 8.05 -15.67 -21.20
CA LEU A 94 8.12 -14.21 -20.98
C LEU A 94 9.56 -13.69 -21.02
N TYR A 95 10.48 -14.39 -20.37
CA TYR A 95 11.88 -14.00 -20.32
C TYR A 95 12.52 -14.01 -21.71
N THR A 96 12.41 -15.12 -22.43
CA THR A 96 13.10 -15.31 -23.72
C THR A 96 12.40 -14.63 -24.88
N ASP A 97 11.05 -14.75 -24.97
CA ASP A 97 10.32 -14.32 -26.14
C ASP A 97 9.82 -12.88 -26.06
N LEU A 98 9.40 -12.41 -24.85
CA LEU A 98 8.93 -11.04 -24.67
C LEU A 98 10.05 -10.08 -24.30
N TYR A 99 10.81 -10.42 -23.25
CA TYR A 99 11.82 -9.50 -22.70
C TYR A 99 13.21 -9.69 -23.28
N LYS A 100 13.47 -10.79 -24.03
CA LYS A 100 14.76 -11.10 -24.68
C LYS A 100 15.92 -11.16 -23.70
N VAL A 101 15.70 -11.79 -22.55
CA VAL A 101 16.71 -12.05 -21.52
C VAL A 101 16.89 -13.56 -21.31
N GLU A 102 17.93 -13.96 -20.60
CA GLU A 102 18.22 -15.35 -20.30
C GLU A 102 17.09 -16.02 -19.51
N PRO A 103 16.80 -17.30 -19.76
CA PRO A 103 15.78 -18.04 -19.03
C PRO A 103 16.16 -18.21 -17.56
N LEU A 104 15.15 -18.41 -16.74
CA LEU A 104 15.32 -18.77 -15.32
C LEU A 104 15.79 -20.21 -15.20
N ASP A 105 16.74 -20.47 -14.31
CA ASP A 105 17.22 -21.79 -13.97
C ASP A 105 16.46 -22.39 -12.78
N ARG A 106 16.02 -23.66 -12.91
CA ARG A 106 15.22 -24.32 -11.89
C ARG A 106 15.98 -24.60 -10.59
N GLU A 107 17.25 -24.99 -10.72
CA GLU A 107 18.06 -25.31 -9.54
C GLU A 107 18.43 -24.05 -8.77
N GLU A 108 18.68 -22.94 -9.45
CA GLU A 108 18.87 -21.64 -8.81
C GLU A 108 17.63 -21.19 -8.06
N ILE A 109 16.43 -21.32 -8.65
CA ILE A 109 15.17 -21.01 -7.97
C ILE A 109 14.96 -21.90 -6.76
N TYR A 110 15.18 -23.21 -6.90
CA TYR A 110 15.08 -24.16 -5.78
C TYR A 110 16.06 -23.81 -4.66
N ALA A 111 17.31 -23.56 -4.98
CA ALA A 111 18.33 -23.22 -3.99
C ALA A 111 17.94 -21.93 -3.22
N LYS A 112 17.40 -20.94 -3.95
CA LYS A 112 16.94 -19.69 -3.32
C LYS A 112 15.74 -19.90 -2.40
N LEU A 113 14.81 -20.78 -2.75
CA LEU A 113 13.70 -21.15 -1.90
C LEU A 113 14.16 -21.87 -0.63
N MET A 114 15.18 -22.73 -0.73
CA MET A 114 15.76 -23.39 0.45
C MET A 114 16.48 -22.41 1.36
N GLU A 115 17.20 -21.43 0.81
CA GLU A 115 17.74 -20.31 1.61
C GLU A 115 16.63 -19.57 2.37
N TYR A 116 15.52 -19.25 1.70
CA TYR A 116 14.38 -18.59 2.35
C TYR A 116 13.78 -19.46 3.46
N LYS A 117 13.62 -20.78 3.19
CA LYS A 117 13.13 -21.74 4.19
C LYS A 117 13.94 -21.67 5.48
N GLU A 118 15.28 -21.80 5.38
CA GLU A 118 16.17 -21.76 6.54
C GLU A 118 16.03 -20.45 7.34
N LEU A 119 15.96 -19.32 6.63
CA LEU A 119 15.86 -18.00 7.24
C LEU A 119 14.52 -17.76 7.98
N ILE A 120 13.41 -18.30 7.45
CA ILE A 120 12.07 -18.04 8.00
C ILE A 120 11.54 -19.15 8.89
N ALA A 121 12.13 -20.36 8.85
CA ALA A 121 11.66 -21.52 9.60
C ALA A 121 11.31 -21.24 11.09
N PRO A 122 12.11 -20.47 11.84
CA PRO A 122 11.80 -20.19 13.24
C PRO A 122 10.52 -19.36 13.46
N TYR A 123 10.02 -18.69 12.42
CA TYR A 123 8.88 -17.78 12.50
C TYR A 123 7.60 -18.38 11.92
N VAL A 124 7.68 -19.49 11.18
CA VAL A 124 6.53 -20.08 10.48
C VAL A 124 5.59 -20.77 11.47
N ALA A 125 4.31 -20.42 11.40
CA ALA A 125 3.29 -20.98 12.28
C ALA A 125 1.92 -21.11 11.60
N ASP A 126 1.03 -21.88 12.21
CA ASP A 126 -0.40 -21.88 11.89
C ASP A 126 -1.08 -20.67 12.54
N THR A 127 -0.97 -19.51 11.90
CA THR A 127 -1.56 -18.26 12.38
C THR A 127 -3.08 -18.29 12.34
N PHE A 128 -3.70 -19.13 11.53
CA PHE A 128 -5.15 -19.31 11.51
C PHE A 128 -5.65 -19.77 12.90
N THR A 129 -5.11 -20.87 13.39
CA THR A 129 -5.49 -21.40 14.72
C THR A 129 -5.18 -20.41 15.84
N ILE A 130 -4.02 -19.75 15.78
CA ILE A 130 -3.60 -18.77 16.81
C ILE A 130 -4.57 -17.61 16.88
N LEU A 131 -4.93 -16.99 15.74
CA LEU A 131 -5.83 -15.84 15.69
C LEU A 131 -7.27 -16.21 16.08
N HIS A 132 -7.77 -17.37 15.65
CA HIS A 132 -9.10 -17.84 16.05
C HIS A 132 -9.19 -18.13 17.55
N ASN A 133 -8.14 -18.66 18.16
CA ASN A 133 -8.09 -18.83 19.60
C ASN A 133 -8.03 -17.47 20.31
N ALA A 134 -7.24 -16.52 19.80
CA ALA A 134 -7.19 -15.16 20.35
C ALA A 134 -8.57 -14.47 20.33
N VAL A 135 -9.34 -14.61 19.24
CA VAL A 135 -10.73 -14.12 19.16
C VAL A 135 -11.61 -14.79 20.21
N LYS A 136 -11.56 -16.12 20.34
CA LYS A 136 -12.34 -16.88 21.35
C LYS A 136 -11.97 -16.48 22.80
N GLU A 137 -10.72 -16.14 23.05
CA GLU A 137 -10.22 -15.69 24.34
C GLU A 137 -10.52 -14.21 24.62
N GLY A 138 -11.16 -13.50 23.67
CA GLY A 138 -11.50 -12.08 23.80
C GLY A 138 -10.29 -11.15 23.78
N LYS A 139 -9.19 -11.56 23.14
CA LYS A 139 -7.99 -10.70 23.02
C LYS A 139 -8.25 -9.57 22.04
N THR A 140 -7.63 -8.42 22.30
CA THR A 140 -7.60 -7.31 21.36
C THR A 140 -6.64 -7.62 20.21
N ILE A 141 -7.11 -7.51 18.98
CA ILE A 141 -6.34 -7.72 17.76
C ILE A 141 -6.35 -6.42 16.97
N LEU A 142 -5.17 -5.88 16.66
CA LEU A 142 -5.01 -4.75 15.75
C LEU A 142 -4.70 -5.28 14.35
N LEU A 143 -5.54 -4.91 13.37
CA LEU A 143 -5.29 -5.15 11.96
C LEU A 143 -4.73 -3.88 11.34
N GLU A 144 -3.55 -3.96 10.77
CA GLU A 144 -2.92 -2.83 10.08
C GLU A 144 -3.01 -3.02 8.56
N GLY A 145 -3.69 -2.09 7.90
CA GLY A 145 -3.71 -1.95 6.44
C GLY A 145 -2.88 -0.75 6.00
N GLN A 146 -2.59 -0.67 4.72
CA GLN A 146 -1.74 0.38 4.14
C GLN A 146 -2.16 0.78 2.73
N LEU A 147 -1.43 1.68 2.10
CA LEU A 147 -1.54 2.19 0.74
C LEU A 147 -2.61 3.27 0.53
N GLY A 148 -3.82 3.06 0.94
CA GLY A 148 -4.93 4.00 0.80
C GLY A 148 -6.04 3.52 -0.12
N SER A 149 -7.26 3.95 0.18
CA SER A 149 -8.52 3.49 -0.43
C SER A 149 -8.54 3.64 -1.95
N LEU A 150 -8.02 4.76 -2.48
CA LEU A 150 -7.99 5.04 -3.93
C LEU A 150 -7.00 4.16 -4.71
N LYS A 151 -6.21 3.33 -4.02
CA LYS A 151 -5.31 2.36 -4.65
C LYS A 151 -5.88 0.94 -4.64
N ASP A 152 -7.11 0.75 -4.20
CA ASP A 152 -7.80 -0.54 -4.29
C ASP A 152 -8.09 -0.91 -5.75
N PRO A 153 -7.86 -2.17 -6.18
CA PRO A 153 -8.06 -2.58 -7.57
C PRO A 153 -9.52 -2.51 -8.05
N ASP A 154 -10.49 -2.65 -7.14
CA ASP A 154 -11.91 -2.64 -7.48
C ASP A 154 -12.58 -1.28 -7.24
N LEU A 155 -12.17 -0.57 -6.18
CA LEU A 155 -12.81 0.64 -5.69
C LEU A 155 -11.96 1.91 -5.88
N GLY A 156 -10.71 1.77 -6.33
CA GLY A 156 -9.79 2.88 -6.55
C GLY A 156 -9.80 3.44 -7.96
N ILE A 157 -8.77 4.21 -8.28
CA ILE A 157 -8.60 4.90 -9.58
C ILE A 157 -7.96 3.97 -10.64
N TYR A 158 -8.56 2.82 -10.87
CA TYR A 158 -8.06 1.85 -11.83
C TYR A 158 -7.76 2.49 -13.22
N PRO A 159 -6.63 2.17 -13.89
CA PRO A 159 -5.66 1.11 -13.55
C PRO A 159 -4.49 1.56 -12.64
N MET A 160 -4.49 2.80 -12.14
CA MET A 160 -3.41 3.37 -11.32
C MET A 160 -3.56 2.98 -9.84
N VAL A 161 -3.66 1.69 -9.58
CA VAL A 161 -3.93 1.05 -8.29
C VAL A 161 -2.79 0.10 -7.89
N THR A 162 -2.83 -0.43 -6.67
CA THR A 162 -2.01 -1.57 -6.27
C THR A 162 -2.72 -2.88 -6.64
N SER A 163 -2.02 -4.00 -6.59
CA SER A 163 -2.62 -5.31 -6.89
C SER A 163 -3.21 -5.99 -5.64
N SER A 164 -2.94 -5.46 -4.46
CA SER A 164 -3.56 -5.90 -3.20
C SER A 164 -4.74 -5.02 -2.86
N SER A 165 -5.70 -5.53 -2.07
CA SER A 165 -6.78 -4.70 -1.53
C SER A 165 -6.34 -4.03 -0.22
N PRO A 166 -6.28 -2.68 -0.15
CA PRO A 166 -6.04 -1.94 1.08
C PRO A 166 -7.33 -1.66 1.88
N VAL A 167 -8.47 -2.19 1.44
CA VAL A 167 -9.76 -1.99 2.10
C VAL A 167 -9.82 -2.79 3.39
N ALA A 168 -10.33 -2.18 4.46
CA ALA A 168 -10.38 -2.78 5.80
C ALA A 168 -11.14 -4.13 5.82
N GLY A 169 -12.17 -4.30 4.99
CA GLY A 169 -12.86 -5.57 4.83
C GLY A 169 -11.96 -6.72 4.40
N PHE A 170 -10.87 -6.44 3.67
CA PHE A 170 -9.87 -7.46 3.32
C PHE A 170 -9.01 -7.89 4.51
N GLY A 171 -8.98 -7.10 5.58
CA GLY A 171 -8.28 -7.44 6.82
C GLY A 171 -8.76 -8.77 7.42
N ALA A 172 -10.05 -9.09 7.29
CA ALA A 172 -10.61 -10.37 7.71
C ALA A 172 -9.95 -11.55 7.00
N VAL A 173 -9.70 -11.43 5.68
CA VAL A 173 -9.03 -12.46 4.87
C VAL A 173 -7.52 -12.45 5.15
N GLY A 174 -6.90 -11.29 5.15
CA GLY A 174 -5.45 -11.12 5.35
C GLY A 174 -4.98 -11.60 6.72
N ALA A 175 -5.80 -11.48 7.75
CA ALA A 175 -5.55 -11.97 9.10
C ALA A 175 -5.93 -13.45 9.31
N GLY A 176 -5.92 -14.27 8.25
CA GLY A 176 -6.17 -15.71 8.38
C GLY A 176 -7.64 -16.08 8.55
N GLY A 177 -8.56 -15.30 7.97
CA GLY A 177 -9.98 -15.61 7.94
C GLY A 177 -10.70 -15.31 9.28
N ILE A 178 -10.32 -14.24 9.96
CA ILE A 178 -11.11 -13.73 11.10
C ILE A 178 -12.51 -13.41 10.59
N PRO A 179 -13.59 -13.82 11.30
CA PRO A 179 -14.94 -13.50 10.89
C PRO A 179 -15.14 -12.00 10.72
N PRO A 180 -15.69 -11.49 9.59
CA PRO A 180 -15.82 -10.06 9.35
C PRO A 180 -16.59 -9.31 10.46
N TYR A 181 -17.54 -9.96 11.12
CA TYR A 181 -18.32 -9.38 12.22
C TYR A 181 -17.50 -9.18 13.51
N GLU A 182 -16.28 -9.71 13.59
CA GLU A 182 -15.36 -9.44 14.70
C GLU A 182 -14.60 -8.13 14.55
N ILE A 183 -14.56 -7.54 13.37
CA ILE A 183 -13.99 -6.21 13.14
C ILE A 183 -15.02 -5.18 13.62
N LYS A 184 -14.79 -4.59 14.79
CA LYS A 184 -15.73 -3.66 15.44
C LYS A 184 -15.43 -2.20 15.14
N GLU A 185 -14.16 -1.87 15.04
CA GLU A 185 -13.69 -0.50 14.86
C GLU A 185 -12.73 -0.42 13.67
N ILE A 186 -12.94 0.58 12.84
CA ILE A 186 -12.12 0.84 11.65
C ILE A 186 -11.72 2.31 11.68
N TYR A 187 -10.45 2.57 11.94
CA TYR A 187 -9.88 3.90 11.93
C TYR A 187 -9.19 4.17 10.60
N THR A 188 -9.72 5.11 9.84
CA THR A 188 -9.11 5.56 8.60
C THR A 188 -8.17 6.72 8.88
N VAL A 189 -6.90 6.59 8.48
CA VAL A 189 -5.91 7.65 8.63
C VAL A 189 -5.97 8.57 7.42
N VAL A 190 -6.19 9.87 7.64
CA VAL A 190 -6.27 10.90 6.62
C VAL A 190 -5.27 12.01 6.95
N LYS A 191 -4.43 12.41 6.00
CA LYS A 191 -3.58 13.58 6.15
C LYS A 191 -4.40 14.87 5.99
N ALA A 192 -3.99 15.94 6.65
CA ALA A 192 -4.58 17.28 6.48
C ALA A 192 -4.34 17.88 5.07
N TYR A 193 -3.64 17.19 4.21
CA TYR A 193 -3.45 17.46 2.79
C TYR A 193 -3.41 16.14 2.02
N SER A 194 -3.47 16.18 0.71
CA SER A 194 -3.43 14.98 -0.12
C SER A 194 -2.02 14.70 -0.66
N SER A 195 -1.64 13.42 -0.74
CA SER A 195 -0.39 13.01 -1.40
C SER A 195 -0.58 11.72 -2.18
N ALA A 196 0.15 11.58 -3.28
CA ALA A 196 0.07 10.38 -4.12
C ALA A 196 1.44 9.95 -4.62
N VAL A 197 1.63 8.64 -4.78
CA VAL A 197 2.78 8.02 -5.46
C VAL A 197 2.30 7.43 -6.78
N GLY A 198 3.12 7.60 -7.83
CA GLY A 198 2.82 7.08 -9.16
C GLY A 198 1.84 7.94 -9.95
N ALA A 199 1.43 7.41 -11.09
CA ALA A 199 0.50 8.07 -11.99
C ALA A 199 -0.97 7.96 -11.51
N GLY A 200 -1.86 8.60 -12.23
CA GLY A 200 -3.30 8.59 -11.99
C GLY A 200 -3.87 9.96 -11.71
N GLU A 201 -5.18 10.04 -11.70
CA GLU A 201 -5.91 11.28 -11.49
C GLU A 201 -5.77 11.78 -10.05
N PHE A 202 -5.58 13.08 -9.91
CA PHE A 202 -5.41 13.73 -8.62
C PHE A 202 -6.01 15.14 -8.71
N VAL A 203 -7.32 15.26 -8.50
CA VAL A 203 -8.09 16.46 -8.81
C VAL A 203 -7.62 17.68 -8.03
N SER A 204 -7.25 17.54 -6.76
CA SER A 204 -6.76 18.63 -5.90
C SER A 204 -5.25 18.86 -5.96
N GLU A 205 -4.55 18.28 -6.95
CA GLU A 205 -3.08 18.40 -7.08
C GLU A 205 -2.65 19.84 -7.28
N ILE A 206 -1.52 20.22 -6.64
CA ILE A 206 -0.87 21.53 -6.76
C ILE A 206 0.52 21.38 -7.37
N PHE A 207 1.03 22.45 -7.94
CA PHE A 207 2.30 22.47 -8.69
C PHE A 207 3.18 23.65 -8.30
N GLY A 208 4.43 23.66 -8.78
CA GLY A 208 5.34 24.76 -8.58
C GLY A 208 5.81 24.92 -7.12
N ASP A 209 6.07 26.16 -6.73
CA ASP A 209 6.65 26.49 -5.43
C ASP A 209 5.71 26.13 -4.26
N GLU A 210 4.41 26.23 -4.45
CA GLU A 210 3.41 25.87 -3.46
C GLU A 210 3.47 24.36 -3.14
N ALA A 211 3.57 23.52 -4.17
CA ALA A 211 3.74 22.08 -4.01
C ALA A 211 5.07 21.74 -3.33
N GLU A 212 6.14 22.43 -3.69
CA GLU A 212 7.46 22.19 -3.12
C GLU A 212 7.51 22.57 -1.63
N GLU A 213 6.88 23.68 -1.25
CA GLU A 213 6.81 24.10 0.15
C GLU A 213 5.99 23.09 0.98
N LEU A 214 4.82 22.68 0.50
CA LEU A 214 4.02 21.65 1.18
C LEU A 214 4.78 20.31 1.28
N ARG A 215 5.49 19.93 0.22
CA ARG A 215 6.28 18.70 0.20
C ARG A 215 7.39 18.69 1.25
N LYS A 216 8.10 19.81 1.41
CA LYS A 216 9.16 19.94 2.43
C LYS A 216 8.64 19.87 3.86
N ARG A 217 7.44 20.37 4.11
CA ARG A 217 6.81 20.41 5.44
C ARG A 217 6.05 19.14 5.79
N GLY A 218 5.69 18.35 4.78
CA GLY A 218 4.89 17.15 4.97
C GLY A 218 5.65 16.02 5.64
N GLY A 219 5.10 15.46 6.73
CA GLY A 219 5.69 14.35 7.48
C GLY A 219 7.08 14.68 8.08
N ASP A 220 7.69 13.71 8.73
CA ASP A 220 8.97 13.91 9.45
C ASP A 220 10.18 14.19 8.52
N LYS A 221 10.12 13.72 7.29
CA LYS A 221 11.22 13.79 6.30
C LYS A 221 10.80 14.42 4.97
N GLY A 222 9.65 15.07 4.95
CA GLY A 222 9.03 15.56 3.72
C GLY A 222 8.30 14.48 2.92
N GLU A 223 7.56 14.91 1.91
CA GLU A 223 6.80 14.01 1.02
C GLU A 223 7.70 13.45 -0.09
N TYR A 224 8.58 12.53 0.30
CA TYR A 224 9.47 11.79 -0.59
C TYR A 224 9.29 10.29 -0.39
N GLY A 225 9.49 9.51 -1.44
CA GLY A 225 9.37 8.05 -1.37
C GLY A 225 10.45 7.45 -0.48
N ALA A 226 10.06 6.67 0.53
CA ALA A 226 11.00 6.07 1.49
C ALA A 226 12.07 5.19 0.82
N THR A 227 11.70 4.46 -0.23
CA THR A 227 12.61 3.56 -0.97
C THR A 227 13.29 4.24 -2.14
N THR A 228 12.59 5.14 -2.84
CA THR A 228 13.05 5.70 -4.12
C THR A 228 13.56 7.12 -4.02
N GLY A 229 13.30 7.83 -2.91
CA GLY A 229 13.61 9.25 -2.75
C GLY A 229 12.83 10.18 -3.70
N ARG A 230 11.91 9.64 -4.52
CA ARG A 230 11.14 10.46 -5.48
C ARG A 230 10.22 11.43 -4.75
N PRO A 231 10.13 12.69 -5.20
CA PRO A 231 9.14 13.63 -4.68
C PRO A 231 7.74 13.09 -4.96
N ARG A 232 6.90 13.03 -3.92
CA ARG A 232 5.51 12.66 -4.06
C ARG A 232 4.72 13.83 -4.67
N ARG A 233 3.67 13.50 -5.40
CA ARG A 233 2.65 14.47 -5.79
C ARG A 233 1.90 14.89 -4.55
N VAL A 234 1.61 16.17 -4.43
CA VAL A 234 0.89 16.75 -3.28
C VAL A 234 -0.27 17.62 -3.75
N GLY A 235 -1.25 17.79 -2.92
CA GLY A 235 -2.43 18.60 -3.19
C GLY A 235 -3.11 19.01 -1.89
N TRP A 236 -4.04 19.94 -1.97
CA TRP A 236 -4.83 20.32 -0.82
C TRP A 236 -5.75 19.19 -0.38
N LEU A 237 -6.21 19.24 0.86
CA LEU A 237 -7.16 18.25 1.39
C LEU A 237 -8.38 18.18 0.46
N ASP A 238 -8.66 16.98 -0.01
CA ASP A 238 -9.77 16.66 -0.88
C ASP A 238 -10.85 15.92 -0.09
N LEU A 239 -11.89 16.66 0.31
CA LEU A 239 -12.98 16.09 1.10
C LEU A 239 -13.86 15.13 0.30
N VAL A 240 -13.94 15.28 -1.03
CA VAL A 240 -14.69 14.35 -1.88
C VAL A 240 -13.99 12.99 -1.88
N ALA A 241 -12.68 12.99 -2.16
CA ALA A 241 -11.87 11.79 -2.13
C ALA A 241 -11.75 11.19 -0.72
N ALA A 242 -11.55 12.01 0.31
CA ALA A 242 -11.43 11.54 1.69
C ALA A 242 -12.74 10.91 2.20
N ARG A 243 -13.89 11.52 1.92
CA ARG A 243 -15.21 10.98 2.27
C ARG A 243 -15.45 9.64 1.58
N TYR A 244 -15.19 9.56 0.29
CA TYR A 244 -15.29 8.32 -0.47
C TYR A 244 -14.37 7.25 0.12
N GLY A 245 -13.11 7.58 0.39
CA GLY A 245 -12.15 6.66 1.00
C GLY A 245 -12.62 6.12 2.35
N CYS A 246 -13.16 6.98 3.22
CA CYS A 246 -13.73 6.56 4.50
C CYS A 246 -14.96 5.64 4.33
N GLN A 247 -15.83 5.93 3.36
CA GLN A 247 -16.98 5.08 3.05
C GLN A 247 -16.56 3.70 2.55
N VAL A 248 -15.60 3.63 1.63
CA VAL A 248 -15.03 2.38 1.11
C VAL A 248 -14.42 1.52 2.23
N GLN A 249 -13.77 2.15 3.19
CA GLN A 249 -13.20 1.46 4.36
C GLN A 249 -14.26 1.02 5.37
N GLY A 250 -15.46 1.59 5.34
CA GLY A 250 -16.44 1.40 6.41
C GLY A 250 -15.96 2.04 7.72
N ALA A 251 -15.33 3.21 7.65
CA ALA A 251 -14.72 3.88 8.78
C ALA A 251 -15.70 4.16 9.92
N THR A 252 -15.36 3.74 11.13
CA THR A 252 -16.06 4.07 12.38
C THR A 252 -15.45 5.29 13.06
N GLY A 253 -14.19 5.60 12.71
CA GLY A 253 -13.46 6.78 13.17
C GLY A 253 -12.43 7.23 12.12
N VAL A 254 -12.05 8.50 12.19
CA VAL A 254 -11.02 9.10 11.33
C VAL A 254 -9.93 9.71 12.19
N ALA A 255 -8.68 9.33 11.94
CA ALA A 255 -7.50 9.96 12.51
C ALA A 255 -6.92 10.94 11.50
N MET A 256 -7.14 12.24 11.70
CA MET A 256 -6.52 13.28 10.87
C MET A 256 -5.10 13.55 11.38
N THR A 257 -4.13 13.48 10.48
CA THR A 257 -2.70 13.58 10.80
C THR A 257 -2.02 14.70 10.03
N VAL A 258 -0.81 15.06 10.43
CA VAL A 258 0.08 16.01 9.74
C VAL A 258 -0.55 17.41 9.59
N LEU A 259 -1.38 17.82 10.55
CA LEU A 259 -1.96 19.17 10.63
C LEU A 259 -0.86 20.24 10.76
N ASP A 260 0.20 19.93 11.51
CA ASP A 260 1.35 20.81 11.75
C ASP A 260 2.03 21.29 10.47
N ALA A 261 1.97 20.49 9.39
CA ALA A 261 2.52 20.87 8.08
C ALA A 261 1.86 22.11 7.48
N LEU A 262 0.63 22.44 7.87
CA LEU A 262 -0.15 23.57 7.35
C LEU A 262 0.02 24.87 8.16
N GLY A 263 0.76 24.85 9.28
CA GLY A 263 0.93 25.97 10.19
C GLY A 263 1.61 27.22 9.60
N TYR A 264 2.05 27.19 8.34
CA TYR A 264 2.65 28.34 7.64
C TYR A 264 1.62 29.15 6.84
N LEU A 265 0.43 28.62 6.62
CA LEU A 265 -0.60 29.22 5.76
C LEU A 265 -1.42 30.26 6.49
N ASP A 266 -1.78 31.35 5.78
CA ASP A 266 -2.77 32.32 6.23
C ASP A 266 -4.19 31.79 6.00
N GLU A 267 -4.40 31.11 4.88
CA GLU A 267 -5.65 30.45 4.51
C GLU A 267 -5.33 29.05 4.01
N ILE A 268 -6.10 28.06 4.43
CA ILE A 268 -5.96 26.66 4.07
C ILE A 268 -7.02 26.32 3.02
N PRO A 269 -6.64 26.06 1.76
CA PRO A 269 -7.56 25.59 0.75
C PRO A 269 -8.01 24.16 1.03
N VAL A 270 -9.31 23.91 0.93
CA VAL A 270 -9.92 22.59 1.07
C VAL A 270 -10.82 22.36 -0.13
N CYS A 271 -10.61 21.25 -0.84
CA CYS A 271 -11.44 20.85 -1.98
C CYS A 271 -12.75 20.26 -1.44
N VAL A 272 -13.85 20.98 -1.61
CA VAL A 272 -15.18 20.63 -1.08
C VAL A 272 -16.10 19.99 -2.10
N GLY A 273 -15.76 20.07 -3.39
CA GLY A 273 -16.54 19.53 -4.49
C GLY A 273 -15.73 19.51 -5.78
N TYR A 274 -16.31 18.94 -6.82
CA TYR A 274 -15.74 18.97 -8.17
C TYR A 274 -16.71 19.61 -9.17
N GLU A 275 -16.17 20.29 -10.18
CA GLU A 275 -16.89 20.62 -11.39
C GLU A 275 -16.64 19.53 -12.45
N LEU A 276 -17.69 18.87 -12.88
CA LEU A 276 -17.67 17.87 -13.95
C LEU A 276 -18.62 18.32 -15.07
N ASP A 277 -18.06 18.59 -16.25
CA ASP A 277 -18.79 19.00 -17.44
C ASP A 277 -19.76 20.18 -17.18
N GLY A 278 -19.29 21.16 -16.41
CA GLY A 278 -20.06 22.39 -16.05
C GLY A 278 -21.09 22.21 -14.92
N LYS A 279 -21.11 21.05 -14.26
CA LYS A 279 -21.98 20.78 -13.10
C LYS A 279 -21.12 20.52 -11.86
N GLN A 280 -21.54 21.09 -10.76
CA GLN A 280 -20.96 20.79 -9.46
C GLN A 280 -21.44 19.42 -8.98
N ILE A 281 -20.50 18.60 -8.49
CA ILE A 281 -20.75 17.29 -7.87
C ILE A 281 -20.02 17.22 -6.51
N ASP A 282 -20.54 16.42 -5.60
CA ASP A 282 -20.00 16.21 -4.25
C ASP A 282 -19.68 14.72 -3.97
N TYR A 283 -19.82 13.87 -4.98
CA TYR A 283 -19.48 12.45 -4.95
C TYR A 283 -18.19 12.18 -5.73
N PHE A 284 -17.49 11.09 -5.38
CA PHE A 284 -16.27 10.67 -6.07
C PHE A 284 -16.65 9.89 -7.35
N PRO A 285 -16.35 10.42 -8.54
CA PRO A 285 -16.77 9.80 -9.80
C PRO A 285 -15.81 8.69 -10.25
N THR A 286 -16.15 8.05 -11.36
CA THR A 286 -15.28 7.04 -11.99
C THR A 286 -13.98 7.64 -12.51
N THR A 287 -12.93 6.83 -12.70
CA THR A 287 -11.62 7.30 -13.19
C THR A 287 -11.72 8.03 -14.54
N THR A 288 -12.63 7.60 -15.42
CA THR A 288 -12.84 8.27 -16.72
C THR A 288 -13.45 9.66 -16.59
N GLU A 289 -14.25 9.88 -15.57
CA GLU A 289 -14.84 11.18 -15.25
C GLU A 289 -13.86 12.07 -14.49
N LEU A 290 -13.07 11.50 -13.57
CA LEU A 290 -12.05 12.24 -12.81
C LEU A 290 -11.10 13.05 -13.71
N LYS A 291 -10.78 12.56 -14.91
CA LYS A 291 -9.96 13.27 -15.89
C LYS A 291 -10.52 14.62 -16.33
N ARG A 292 -11.84 14.80 -16.19
CA ARG A 292 -12.54 16.03 -16.57
C ARG A 292 -12.93 16.89 -15.38
N CYS A 293 -12.72 16.38 -14.18
CA CYS A 293 -13.04 17.09 -12.95
C CYS A 293 -12.06 18.24 -12.72
N LYS A 294 -12.62 19.35 -12.21
CA LYS A 294 -11.85 20.47 -11.66
C LYS A 294 -12.21 20.63 -10.18
N PRO A 295 -11.23 20.93 -9.32
CA PRO A 295 -11.50 21.09 -7.89
C PRO A 295 -12.26 22.41 -7.62
N ILE A 296 -13.18 22.36 -6.67
CA ILE A 296 -13.84 23.52 -6.09
C ILE A 296 -13.28 23.69 -4.69
N PHE A 297 -12.57 24.79 -4.46
CA PHE A 297 -11.94 25.06 -3.17
C PHE A 297 -12.75 26.06 -2.33
N GLU A 298 -12.83 25.77 -1.04
CA GLU A 298 -13.13 26.74 0.02
C GLU A 298 -11.85 27.01 0.80
N LYS A 299 -11.74 28.21 1.39
CA LYS A 299 -10.59 28.60 2.19
C LYS A 299 -11.00 28.71 3.65
N LEU A 300 -10.29 28.01 4.51
CA LEU A 300 -10.43 28.09 5.96
C LEU A 300 -9.32 28.97 6.53
N PRO A 301 -9.54 29.67 7.66
CA PRO A 301 -8.48 30.40 8.35
C PRO A 301 -7.31 29.48 8.69
N GLY A 302 -6.08 29.93 8.47
CA GLY A 302 -4.87 29.24 8.91
C GLY A 302 -4.48 29.68 10.31
N TRP A 303 -3.86 28.81 11.07
CA TRP A 303 -3.49 29.08 12.48
C TRP A 303 -2.12 29.72 12.66
N LYS A 304 -1.25 29.78 11.67
CA LYS A 304 0.07 30.46 11.66
C LYS A 304 0.94 30.21 12.88
N CYS A 305 0.89 29.03 13.47
CA CYS A 305 1.72 28.67 14.61
C CYS A 305 2.08 27.18 14.60
N ASP A 306 3.06 26.81 15.42
CA ASP A 306 3.43 25.42 15.65
C ASP A 306 2.50 24.79 16.70
N ILE A 307 1.74 23.80 16.28
CA ILE A 307 0.76 23.09 17.14
C ILE A 307 1.30 21.81 17.76
N ARG A 308 2.52 21.38 17.44
CA ARG A 308 3.10 20.08 17.88
C ARG A 308 3.26 19.97 19.40
N GLY A 309 3.39 21.08 20.10
CA GLY A 309 3.49 21.13 21.55
C GLY A 309 2.16 21.10 22.31
N ILE A 310 1.04 21.28 21.60
CA ILE A 310 -0.29 21.37 22.20
C ILE A 310 -0.75 20.00 22.65
N LYS A 311 -1.22 19.87 23.90
CA LYS A 311 -1.61 18.61 24.51
C LYS A 311 -3.11 18.45 24.73
N LYS A 312 -3.87 19.53 24.66
CA LYS A 312 -5.32 19.52 24.84
C LYS A 312 -6.00 20.12 23.63
N PHE A 313 -7.15 19.57 23.29
CA PHE A 313 -7.94 20.03 22.16
C PHE A 313 -8.37 21.51 22.33
N GLU A 314 -8.71 21.91 23.55
CA GLU A 314 -9.15 23.26 23.89
C GLU A 314 -8.07 24.32 23.72
N ASP A 315 -6.80 23.92 23.68
CA ASP A 315 -5.65 24.83 23.49
C ASP A 315 -5.28 25.00 22.01
N LEU A 316 -5.96 24.30 21.10
CA LEU A 316 -5.76 24.45 19.65
C LEU A 316 -6.27 25.81 19.18
N PRO A 317 -5.64 26.46 18.19
CA PRO A 317 -6.18 27.64 17.54
C PRO A 317 -7.57 27.37 16.95
N GLU A 318 -8.41 28.40 16.90
CA GLU A 318 -9.74 28.35 16.26
C GLU A 318 -9.66 28.08 14.76
#